data_579740bd8b16116c7c1ef4cd69713fdb
#
_entry.id   579740bd8b16116c7c1ef4cd69713fdb
#
_cell.length_a   1.000
_cell.length_b   1.000
_cell.length_c   1.000
_cell.angle_alpha   90.00
_cell.angle_beta   90.00
_cell.angle_gamma   90.00
#
_symmetry.space_group_name_H-M   'P 1'
#
loop_
_entity.id
_entity.type
_entity.pdbx_description
1 polymer ?
#
loop_
_entity_poly.entity_id
_entity_poly.type
_entity_poly.pdbx_seq_one_letter_code
_entity_poly.pdbx_strand_id
1 'polypeptide(L)'
;MIRTAVIMAAGMGTRFGKFTELVPKGFVEVHGIPMVIQSIETLISCGIDRIIIGTGYRREVYESLSEQYQQVECCYSPRYTETNCLYTLWNCRELIGNDDFLMLDSDLIYEPKAILKLIECDYPSAILTTPVKKFQDSYYVEEDKKHRFVRWSKNYDELNACGELIGIHKLSNKFFREVCREFESDLAKNERSSYEPFFQKVSNSTCPIYILKVEDLVWYEIDDEADLKFAETEIHIEHKRHIYYYHTRENMLRAPMVRYRNTRYFEEATPMDKGNAKYLLNTISAVFEKHGIELILAYGTLLGAIREHDFIGHDGDMDTFIWAKNMQKALDLAPELDRYGIKLHCYVLPWILTYEYKGVTCDIDPIWETVKPWNKRYVLIEAQYINRSFFTQIQQIDFCGVKHYIPKNPERLLVYFYGRKWRIPSSRHARVESRLFFWRYACRFLRRNFRKIQRII
;
A
#
# COMPACT_ATOMS: atom_id res chain seq x y z
N MET A 1 4.53 -3.30 25.84
CA MET A 1 4.51 -2.48 24.60
C MET A 1 3.55 -3.15 23.64
N ILE A 2 2.58 -2.42 23.09
CA ILE A 2 1.58 -2.97 22.15
C ILE A 2 2.27 -3.38 20.86
N ARG A 3 1.93 -4.58 20.37
CA ARG A 3 2.46 -5.15 19.13
C ARG A 3 1.38 -5.70 18.20
N THR A 4 0.14 -5.77 18.69
CA THR A 4 -1.01 -6.30 17.96
C THR A 4 -1.97 -5.16 17.58
N ALA A 5 -2.50 -5.21 16.37
CA ALA A 5 -3.57 -4.34 15.89
C ALA A 5 -4.71 -5.14 15.26
N VAL A 6 -5.94 -4.62 15.33
CA VAL A 6 -7.14 -5.18 14.69
C VAL A 6 -7.72 -4.13 13.78
N ILE A 7 -7.86 -4.43 12.49
CA ILE A 7 -8.51 -3.57 11.50
C ILE A 7 -9.92 -4.11 11.25
N MET A 8 -10.91 -3.25 11.44
CA MET A 8 -12.33 -3.59 11.29
C MET A 8 -12.77 -3.40 9.83
N ALA A 9 -12.83 -4.48 9.05
CA ALA A 9 -12.99 -4.45 7.60
C ALA A 9 -14.10 -5.37 7.06
N ALA A 10 -15.11 -5.71 7.88
CA ALA A 10 -16.17 -6.64 7.48
C ALA A 10 -17.32 -5.98 6.69
N GLY A 11 -17.45 -4.65 6.75
CA GLY A 11 -18.55 -3.89 6.20
C GLY A 11 -18.63 -3.91 4.67
N MET A 12 -19.86 -3.74 4.13
CA MET A 12 -20.14 -3.74 2.69
C MET A 12 -19.81 -2.40 2.00
N GLY A 13 -19.68 -1.30 2.75
CA GLY A 13 -19.36 0.02 2.17
C GLY A 13 -20.43 0.56 1.22
N THR A 14 -21.71 0.33 1.48
CA THR A 14 -22.83 0.60 0.56
C THR A 14 -22.97 2.07 0.14
N ARG A 15 -22.47 3.02 0.95
CA ARG A 15 -22.48 4.46 0.65
C ARG A 15 -21.60 4.82 -0.55
N PHE A 16 -20.56 4.03 -0.84
CA PHE A 16 -19.67 4.22 -1.99
C PHE A 16 -20.25 3.73 -3.33
N GLY A 17 -21.44 3.10 -3.34
CA GLY A 17 -22.11 2.66 -4.56
C GLY A 17 -21.21 1.81 -5.46
N LYS A 18 -20.99 2.27 -6.71
CA LYS A 18 -20.23 1.51 -7.73
C LYS A 18 -18.77 1.24 -7.37
N PHE A 19 -18.13 2.04 -6.53
CA PHE A 19 -16.73 1.84 -6.14
C PHE A 19 -16.53 0.56 -5.33
N THR A 20 -17.51 0.21 -4.48
CA THR A 20 -17.46 -0.98 -3.63
C THR A 20 -18.12 -2.21 -4.24
N GLU A 21 -18.68 -2.13 -5.45
CA GLU A 21 -19.17 -3.32 -6.17
C GLU A 21 -18.03 -4.30 -6.51
N LEU A 22 -16.84 -3.80 -6.79
CA LEU A 22 -15.68 -4.58 -7.24
C LEU A 22 -14.65 -4.84 -6.13
N VAL A 23 -14.51 -3.91 -5.18
CA VAL A 23 -13.53 -3.98 -4.08
C VAL A 23 -14.18 -3.59 -2.76
N PRO A 24 -13.74 -4.12 -1.60
CA PRO A 24 -14.27 -3.69 -0.31
C PRO A 24 -13.81 -2.26 0.03
N LYS A 25 -14.54 -1.56 0.93
CA LYS A 25 -14.31 -0.14 1.27
C LYS A 25 -12.84 0.17 1.62
N GLY A 26 -12.17 -0.67 2.40
CA GLY A 26 -10.75 -0.49 2.76
C GLY A 26 -9.77 -0.54 1.57
N PHE A 27 -10.22 -1.02 0.39
CA PHE A 27 -9.44 -1.00 -0.85
C PHE A 27 -9.77 0.19 -1.77
N VAL A 28 -10.60 1.12 -1.32
CA VAL A 28 -10.73 2.42 -2.01
C VAL A 28 -9.39 3.15 -1.90
N GLU A 29 -8.91 3.60 -3.05
CA GLU A 29 -7.60 4.25 -3.15
C GLU A 29 -7.70 5.74 -2.84
N VAL A 30 -6.81 6.22 -1.99
CA VAL A 30 -6.58 7.65 -1.72
C VAL A 30 -5.14 7.96 -2.12
N HIS A 31 -4.96 8.93 -3.01
CA HIS A 31 -3.66 9.21 -3.63
C HIS A 31 -3.04 7.98 -4.33
N GLY A 32 -3.89 7.10 -4.88
CA GLY A 32 -3.46 5.88 -5.57
C GLY A 32 -3.03 4.74 -4.66
N ILE A 33 -3.32 4.79 -3.36
CA ILE A 33 -2.98 3.74 -2.38
C ILE A 33 -4.25 3.32 -1.64
N PRO A 34 -4.60 2.02 -1.59
CA PRO A 34 -5.71 1.52 -0.80
C PRO A 34 -5.59 1.89 0.69
N MET A 35 -6.68 2.36 1.32
CA MET A 35 -6.67 2.80 2.72
C MET A 35 -6.16 1.72 3.67
N VAL A 36 -6.57 0.47 3.47
CA VAL A 36 -6.11 -0.65 4.30
C VAL A 36 -4.60 -0.88 4.17
N ILE A 37 -4.04 -0.68 2.98
CA ILE A 37 -2.59 -0.77 2.76
C ILE A 37 -1.88 0.36 3.52
N GLN A 38 -2.37 1.61 3.41
CA GLN A 38 -1.82 2.73 4.18
C GLN A 38 -1.82 2.44 5.68
N SER A 39 -2.91 1.84 6.20
CA SER A 39 -3.02 1.46 7.62
C SER A 39 -2.03 0.37 8.01
N ILE A 40 -1.91 -0.72 7.23
CA ILE A 40 -0.95 -1.81 7.47
C ILE A 40 0.48 -1.26 7.53
N GLU A 41 0.87 -0.46 6.54
CA GLU A 41 2.20 0.14 6.44
C GLU A 41 2.50 1.05 7.62
N THR A 42 1.56 1.91 7.97
CA THR A 42 1.68 2.81 9.11
C THR A 42 1.86 2.02 10.41
N LEU A 43 1.07 0.97 10.62
CA LEU A 43 1.17 0.09 11.79
C LEU A 43 2.55 -0.58 11.87
N ILE A 44 3.02 -1.18 10.78
CA ILE A 44 4.34 -1.83 10.70
C ILE A 44 5.45 -0.81 10.98
N SER A 45 5.39 0.38 10.39
CA SER A 45 6.38 1.43 10.60
C SER A 45 6.45 1.92 12.05
N CYS A 46 5.33 1.79 12.79
CA CYS A 46 5.23 2.13 14.21
C CYS A 46 5.58 0.95 15.15
N GLY A 47 6.04 -0.19 14.61
CA GLY A 47 6.50 -1.34 15.40
C GLY A 47 5.41 -2.34 15.77
N ILE A 48 4.25 -2.32 15.09
CA ILE A 48 3.25 -3.37 15.18
C ILE A 48 3.70 -4.55 14.31
N ASP A 49 3.79 -5.72 14.88
CA ASP A 49 4.28 -6.93 14.22
C ASP A 49 3.20 -8.01 14.04
N ARG A 50 1.97 -7.75 14.49
CA ARG A 50 0.81 -8.59 14.27
C ARG A 50 -0.43 -7.77 13.98
N ILE A 51 -1.05 -7.99 12.81
CA ILE A 51 -2.22 -7.26 12.33
C ILE A 51 -3.33 -8.26 12.00
N ILE A 52 -4.42 -8.21 12.74
CA ILE A 52 -5.61 -9.02 12.52
C ILE A 52 -6.60 -8.18 11.72
N ILE A 53 -7.05 -8.66 10.57
CA ILE A 53 -8.10 -7.99 9.80
C ILE A 53 -9.40 -8.75 9.99
N GLY A 54 -10.38 -8.11 10.63
CA GLY A 54 -11.74 -8.64 10.76
C GLY A 54 -12.48 -8.47 9.44
N THR A 55 -12.63 -9.54 8.67
CA THR A 55 -13.13 -9.53 7.29
C THR A 55 -14.58 -10.01 7.18
N GLY A 56 -15.27 -9.58 6.13
CA GLY A 56 -16.63 -9.99 5.80
C GLY A 56 -16.87 -9.92 4.30
N TYR A 57 -17.37 -8.77 3.82
CA TYR A 57 -17.59 -8.54 2.41
C TYR A 57 -16.27 -8.61 1.62
N ARG A 58 -16.26 -9.39 0.53
CA ARG A 58 -15.07 -9.57 -0.31
C ARG A 58 -13.83 -10.01 0.46
N ARG A 59 -14.00 -10.89 1.46
CA ARG A 59 -12.92 -11.38 2.33
C ARG A 59 -11.68 -11.86 1.57
N GLU A 60 -11.88 -12.48 0.41
CA GLU A 60 -10.83 -13.02 -0.44
C GLU A 60 -9.79 -11.96 -0.85
N VAL A 61 -10.22 -10.69 -0.90
CA VAL A 61 -9.36 -9.56 -1.23
C VAL A 61 -8.43 -9.24 -0.05
N TYR A 62 -8.93 -9.30 1.18
CA TYR A 62 -8.13 -9.11 2.39
C TYR A 62 -7.24 -10.32 2.69
N GLU A 63 -7.75 -11.53 2.50
CA GLU A 63 -7.01 -12.78 2.77
C GLU A 63 -5.71 -12.87 1.96
N SER A 64 -5.68 -12.33 0.75
CA SER A 64 -4.48 -12.28 -0.06
C SER A 64 -3.40 -11.33 0.45
N LEU A 65 -3.72 -10.41 1.39
CA LEU A 65 -2.72 -9.58 2.06
C LEU A 65 -1.81 -10.40 2.96
N SER A 66 -2.28 -11.51 3.52
CA SER A 66 -1.45 -12.41 4.33
C SER A 66 -0.33 -13.09 3.53
N GLU A 67 -0.46 -13.17 2.20
CA GLU A 67 0.61 -13.66 1.32
C GLU A 67 1.73 -12.61 1.11
N GLN A 68 1.42 -11.33 1.35
CA GLN A 68 2.32 -10.20 1.12
C GLN A 68 2.94 -9.69 2.42
N TYR A 69 2.16 -9.69 3.50
CA TYR A 69 2.55 -9.19 4.80
C TYR A 69 2.55 -10.32 5.82
N GLN A 70 3.72 -10.74 6.26
CA GLN A 70 3.85 -11.81 7.28
C GLN A 70 3.18 -11.43 8.61
N GLN A 71 2.97 -10.14 8.83
CA GLN A 71 2.31 -9.61 10.00
C GLN A 71 0.78 -9.71 9.94
N VAL A 72 0.21 -9.96 8.75
CA VAL A 72 -1.24 -9.92 8.53
C VAL A 72 -1.86 -11.30 8.61
N GLU A 73 -2.92 -11.41 9.40
CA GLU A 73 -3.83 -12.56 9.44
C GLU A 73 -5.28 -12.09 9.38
N CYS A 74 -6.16 -12.90 8.80
CA CYS A 74 -7.56 -12.53 8.60
C CYS A 74 -8.49 -13.33 9.52
N CYS A 75 -9.49 -12.65 10.09
CA CYS A 75 -10.56 -13.24 10.86
C CYS A 75 -11.88 -13.06 10.11
N TYR A 76 -12.43 -14.12 9.57
CA TYR A 76 -13.69 -14.05 8.83
C TYR A 76 -14.89 -13.95 9.76
N SER A 77 -15.74 -12.96 9.55
CA SER A 77 -17.04 -12.75 10.22
C SER A 77 -18.17 -13.24 9.30
N PRO A 78 -18.64 -14.48 9.44
CA PRO A 78 -19.57 -15.10 8.47
C PRO A 78 -20.95 -14.45 8.41
N ARG A 79 -21.36 -13.75 9.47
CA ARG A 79 -22.66 -13.08 9.59
C ARG A 79 -22.57 -11.57 9.39
N TYR A 80 -21.56 -11.08 8.66
CA TYR A 80 -21.33 -9.64 8.47
C TYR A 80 -22.50 -8.88 7.84
N THR A 81 -23.39 -9.55 7.08
CA THR A 81 -24.60 -8.94 6.51
C THR A 81 -25.73 -8.73 7.51
N GLU A 82 -25.71 -9.45 8.63
CA GLU A 82 -26.77 -9.46 9.65
C GLU A 82 -26.36 -8.78 10.96
N THR A 83 -25.05 -8.59 11.16
CA THR A 83 -24.42 -8.12 12.39
C THR A 83 -23.71 -6.79 12.19
N ASN A 84 -23.08 -6.25 13.24
CA ASN A 84 -22.36 -4.99 13.18
C ASN A 84 -20.89 -5.14 13.64
N CYS A 85 -20.15 -4.03 13.68
CA CYS A 85 -18.70 -4.02 13.93
C CYS A 85 -18.31 -4.69 15.25
N LEU A 86 -19.09 -4.58 16.32
CA LEU A 86 -18.79 -5.25 17.59
C LEU A 86 -18.78 -6.78 17.46
N TYR A 87 -19.70 -7.35 16.67
CA TYR A 87 -19.69 -8.79 16.38
C TYR A 87 -18.40 -9.21 15.67
N THR A 88 -17.93 -8.41 14.73
CA THR A 88 -16.65 -8.66 14.02
C THR A 88 -15.47 -8.61 15.00
N LEU A 89 -15.41 -7.61 15.87
CA LEU A 89 -14.38 -7.51 16.90
C LEU A 89 -14.42 -8.70 17.87
N TRP A 90 -15.62 -9.04 18.36
CA TRP A 90 -15.82 -10.21 19.21
C TRP A 90 -15.38 -11.52 18.54
N ASN A 91 -15.65 -11.66 17.25
CA ASN A 91 -15.24 -12.84 16.48
C ASN A 91 -13.70 -12.97 16.40
N CYS A 92 -12.97 -11.87 16.44
CA CYS A 92 -11.50 -11.84 16.45
C CYS A 92 -10.89 -12.22 17.82
N ARG A 93 -11.68 -12.39 18.91
CA ARG A 93 -11.19 -12.57 20.29
C ARG A 93 -10.22 -13.72 20.49
N GLU A 94 -10.40 -14.84 19.78
CA GLU A 94 -9.51 -16.00 19.87
C GLU A 94 -8.13 -15.70 19.28
N LEU A 95 -8.09 -14.97 18.15
CA LEU A 95 -6.83 -14.52 17.54
C LEU A 95 -6.16 -13.44 18.39
N ILE A 96 -6.90 -12.51 18.95
CA ILE A 96 -6.36 -11.48 19.87
C ILE A 96 -5.75 -12.14 21.11
N GLY A 97 -6.39 -13.18 21.62
CA GLY A 97 -5.90 -13.94 22.78
C GLY A 97 -5.81 -13.08 24.03
N ASN A 98 -4.60 -12.91 24.55
CA ASN A 98 -4.32 -12.13 25.77
C ASN A 98 -3.65 -10.78 25.50
N ASP A 99 -3.54 -10.36 24.24
CA ASP A 99 -2.82 -9.15 23.87
C ASP A 99 -3.61 -7.89 24.21
N ASP A 100 -2.90 -6.86 24.64
CA ASP A 100 -3.36 -5.48 24.49
C ASP A 100 -3.13 -5.08 23.05
N PHE A 101 -4.08 -4.39 22.42
CA PHE A 101 -4.04 -4.14 21.00
C PHE A 101 -4.56 -2.76 20.60
N LEU A 102 -4.25 -2.35 19.37
CA LEU A 102 -4.90 -1.22 18.72
C LEU A 102 -6.08 -1.72 17.89
N MET A 103 -7.22 -1.04 17.97
CA MET A 103 -8.38 -1.25 17.11
C MET A 103 -8.52 -0.07 16.17
N LEU A 104 -8.75 -0.35 14.87
CA LEU A 104 -8.88 0.67 13.83
C LEU A 104 -10.03 0.35 12.89
N ASP A 105 -10.74 1.38 12.45
CA ASP A 105 -11.66 1.26 11.33
C ASP A 105 -10.88 1.25 9.99
N SER A 106 -11.42 0.58 8.96
CA SER A 106 -10.70 0.32 7.70
C SER A 106 -10.78 1.41 6.65
N ASP A 107 -11.52 2.46 6.93
CA ASP A 107 -11.87 3.57 6.04
C ASP A 107 -11.19 4.90 6.42
N LEU A 108 -10.08 4.78 7.12
CA LEU A 108 -9.31 5.90 7.64
C LEU A 108 -8.01 6.09 6.85
N ILE A 109 -7.66 7.36 6.65
CA ILE A 109 -6.29 7.78 6.37
C ILE A 109 -5.79 8.62 7.55
N TYR A 110 -4.57 8.38 8.01
CA TYR A 110 -4.02 9.05 9.18
C TYR A 110 -2.49 9.01 9.18
N GLU A 111 -1.86 10.01 9.78
CA GLU A 111 -0.41 10.05 9.94
C GLU A 111 0.09 9.10 11.05
N PRO A 112 1.34 8.60 10.98
CA PRO A 112 1.93 7.70 11.98
C PRO A 112 1.84 8.19 13.43
N LYS A 113 1.76 9.50 13.63
CA LYS A 113 1.60 10.14 14.94
C LYS A 113 0.39 9.62 15.72
N ALA A 114 -0.72 9.23 15.03
CA ALA A 114 -1.90 8.64 15.65
C ALA A 114 -1.54 7.37 16.43
N ILE A 115 -0.79 6.48 15.79
CA ILE A 115 -0.37 5.19 16.36
C ILE A 115 0.68 5.39 17.45
N LEU A 116 1.69 6.20 17.19
CA LEU A 116 2.77 6.47 18.14
C LEU A 116 2.23 7.07 19.45
N LYS A 117 1.31 8.03 19.37
CA LYS A 117 0.68 8.63 20.56
C LYS A 117 -0.10 7.62 21.41
N LEU A 118 -0.80 6.68 20.78
CA LEU A 118 -1.49 5.60 21.49
C LEU A 118 -0.54 4.58 22.11
N ILE A 119 0.57 4.24 21.45
CA ILE A 119 1.58 3.34 21.98
C ILE A 119 2.29 3.96 23.20
N GLU A 120 2.65 5.25 23.08
CA GLU A 120 3.39 6.00 24.08
C GLU A 120 2.56 6.38 25.32
N CYS A 121 1.22 6.46 25.22
CA CYS A 121 0.39 6.90 26.34
C CYS A 121 0.35 5.88 27.46
N ASP A 122 0.34 6.36 28.72
CA ASP A 122 0.31 5.52 29.92
C ASP A 122 -1.05 4.90 30.22
N TYR A 123 -2.11 5.32 29.50
CA TYR A 123 -3.45 4.76 29.70
C TYR A 123 -3.49 3.30 29.24
N PRO A 124 -4.05 2.37 30.06
CA PRO A 124 -4.19 0.98 29.63
C PRO A 124 -5.16 0.81 28.45
N SER A 125 -6.20 1.65 28.41
CA SER A 125 -7.11 1.75 27.26
C SER A 125 -7.38 3.21 26.97
N ALA A 126 -7.36 3.61 25.68
CA ALA A 126 -7.55 4.99 25.26
C ALA A 126 -8.33 5.10 23.95
N ILE A 127 -9.20 6.09 23.88
CA ILE A 127 -9.87 6.55 22.67
C ILE A 127 -9.09 7.73 22.12
N LEU A 128 -8.64 7.65 20.88
CA LEU A 128 -7.96 8.76 20.23
C LEU A 128 -9.00 9.77 19.72
N THR A 129 -8.78 11.04 20.01
CA THR A 129 -9.66 12.14 19.59
C THR A 129 -8.87 13.32 19.07
N THR A 130 -9.55 14.14 18.28
CA THR A 130 -9.02 15.43 17.78
C THR A 130 -10.00 16.54 18.12
N PRO A 131 -9.60 17.82 17.98
CA PRO A 131 -10.55 18.92 17.96
C PRO A 131 -11.62 18.67 16.90
N VAL A 132 -12.84 19.07 17.19
CA VAL A 132 -13.99 18.89 16.27
C VAL A 132 -13.71 19.62 14.95
N LYS A 133 -13.74 18.88 13.85
CA LYS A 133 -13.57 19.37 12.49
C LYS A 133 -14.85 19.23 11.66
N LYS A 134 -15.58 18.12 11.82
CA LYS A 134 -16.86 17.86 11.15
C LYS A 134 -18.00 18.12 12.15
N PHE A 135 -18.90 19.02 11.84
CA PHE A 135 -20.08 19.29 12.68
C PHE A 135 -21.32 18.46 12.30
N GLN A 136 -21.18 17.53 11.37
CA GLN A 136 -22.24 16.61 10.95
C GLN A 136 -21.61 15.27 10.59
N ASP A 137 -22.27 14.18 11.00
CA ASP A 137 -21.91 12.79 10.73
C ASP A 137 -20.63 12.24 11.43
N SER A 138 -20.26 12.83 12.58
CA SER A 138 -19.18 12.33 13.43
C SER A 138 -19.68 11.94 14.81
N TYR A 139 -18.91 11.11 15.52
CA TYR A 139 -19.13 10.86 16.94
C TYR A 139 -18.32 11.83 17.79
N TYR A 140 -18.97 12.53 18.68
CA TYR A 140 -18.37 13.43 19.66
C TYR A 140 -18.32 12.74 21.01
N VAL A 141 -17.30 13.04 21.79
CA VAL A 141 -17.08 12.39 23.08
C VAL A 141 -16.98 13.42 24.21
N GLU A 142 -17.43 13.00 25.39
CA GLU A 142 -17.32 13.75 26.63
C GLU A 142 -16.43 12.99 27.61
N GLU A 143 -15.57 13.72 28.32
CA GLU A 143 -14.69 13.18 29.35
C GLU A 143 -14.97 13.78 30.73
N ASP A 144 -14.58 13.09 31.78
CA ASP A 144 -14.55 13.63 33.15
C ASP A 144 -13.26 14.39 33.44
N LYS A 145 -13.15 14.96 34.65
CA LYS A 145 -11.95 15.68 35.14
C LYS A 145 -10.68 14.83 35.19
N LYS A 146 -10.77 13.52 35.05
CA LYS A 146 -9.66 12.56 35.04
C LYS A 146 -9.40 12.01 33.64
N HIS A 147 -9.92 12.66 32.60
CA HIS A 147 -9.88 12.23 31.21
C HIS A 147 -10.50 10.86 30.93
N ARG A 148 -11.43 10.38 31.79
CA ARG A 148 -12.14 9.12 31.53
C ARG A 148 -13.30 9.41 30.58
N PHE A 149 -13.48 8.55 29.61
CA PHE A 149 -14.59 8.57 28.68
C PHE A 149 -15.92 8.37 29.43
N VAL A 150 -16.84 9.30 29.28
CA VAL A 150 -18.16 9.32 29.95
C VAL A 150 -19.24 8.87 29.00
N ARG A 151 -19.35 9.52 27.86
CA ARG A 151 -20.37 9.23 26.82
C ARG A 151 -19.98 9.81 25.47
N TRP A 152 -20.71 9.36 24.46
CA TRP A 152 -20.61 9.83 23.10
C TRP A 152 -22.01 10.21 22.57
N SER A 153 -22.07 11.08 21.55
CA SER A 153 -23.26 11.38 20.77
C SER A 153 -22.87 11.78 19.34
N LYS A 154 -23.79 11.57 18.40
CA LYS A 154 -23.72 12.19 17.07
C LYS A 154 -24.21 13.65 17.07
N ASN A 155 -24.90 14.06 18.11
CA ASN A 155 -25.34 15.43 18.29
C ASN A 155 -24.37 16.16 19.23
N TYR A 156 -23.62 17.10 18.67
CA TYR A 156 -22.64 17.90 19.42
C TYR A 156 -23.26 18.66 20.60
N ASP A 157 -24.47 19.20 20.41
CA ASP A 157 -25.15 20.04 21.41
C ASP A 157 -25.61 19.25 22.64
N GLU A 158 -25.66 17.93 22.58
CA GLU A 158 -26.01 17.07 23.70
C GLU A 158 -24.85 16.81 24.68
N LEU A 159 -23.63 17.21 24.33
CA LEU A 159 -22.43 16.91 25.07
C LEU A 159 -21.68 18.18 25.52
N ASN A 160 -20.94 18.05 26.60
CA ASN A 160 -19.79 18.91 26.84
C ASN A 160 -18.58 18.28 26.08
N ALA A 161 -18.63 18.35 24.75
CA ALA A 161 -17.72 17.62 23.89
C ALA A 161 -16.27 18.08 24.06
N CYS A 162 -15.37 17.15 24.34
CA CYS A 162 -13.92 17.39 24.43
C CYS A 162 -13.21 17.14 23.12
N GLY A 163 -13.83 16.41 22.17
CA GLY A 163 -13.26 16.12 20.87
C GLY A 163 -14.16 15.25 20.00
N GLU A 164 -13.68 15.00 18.79
CA GLU A 164 -14.25 14.14 17.76
C GLU A 164 -13.53 12.78 17.79
N LEU A 165 -14.28 11.68 17.71
CA LEU A 165 -13.77 10.32 17.68
C LEU A 165 -13.27 9.99 16.27
N ILE A 166 -12.11 9.36 16.17
CA ILE A 166 -11.47 9.08 14.87
C ILE A 166 -11.38 7.60 14.51
N GLY A 167 -12.08 6.71 15.23
CA GLY A 167 -12.06 5.28 14.92
C GLY A 167 -10.74 4.56 15.16
N ILE A 168 -9.84 5.12 15.99
CA ILE A 168 -8.58 4.48 16.41
C ILE A 168 -8.50 4.43 17.93
N HIS A 169 -8.32 3.23 18.49
CA HIS A 169 -8.37 2.99 19.92
C HIS A 169 -7.22 2.11 20.40
N LYS A 170 -6.77 2.33 21.61
CA LYS A 170 -5.91 1.41 22.38
C LYS A 170 -6.78 0.66 23.36
N LEU A 171 -6.80 -0.66 23.29
CA LEU A 171 -7.62 -1.50 24.14
C LEU A 171 -6.74 -2.47 24.92
N SER A 172 -6.82 -2.40 26.26
CA SER A 172 -6.23 -3.46 27.08
C SER A 172 -7.06 -4.74 26.97
N ASN A 173 -6.42 -5.87 27.06
CA ASN A 173 -7.10 -7.17 27.08
C ASN A 173 -8.16 -7.24 28.19
N LYS A 174 -7.88 -6.65 29.35
CA LYS A 174 -8.84 -6.56 30.44
C LYS A 174 -10.11 -5.83 30.02
N PHE A 175 -9.99 -4.65 29.40
CA PHE A 175 -11.13 -3.88 28.90
C PHE A 175 -11.91 -4.65 27.85
N PHE A 176 -11.21 -5.22 26.87
CA PHE A 176 -11.83 -5.98 25.80
C PHE A 176 -12.59 -7.22 26.29
N ARG A 177 -12.07 -7.94 27.28
CA ARG A 177 -12.76 -9.08 27.89
C ARG A 177 -14.05 -8.67 28.61
N GLU A 178 -14.08 -7.52 29.26
CA GLU A 178 -15.33 -6.99 29.87
C GLU A 178 -16.34 -6.62 28.76
N VAL A 179 -15.87 -6.02 27.66
CA VAL A 179 -16.73 -5.73 26.49
C VAL A 179 -17.30 -7.03 25.91
N CYS A 180 -16.47 -8.08 25.74
CA CYS A 180 -16.94 -9.38 25.25
C CYS A 180 -17.97 -10.00 26.20
N ARG A 181 -17.74 -9.97 27.52
CA ARG A 181 -18.66 -10.49 28.53
C ARG A 181 -20.01 -9.79 28.50
N GLU A 182 -19.98 -8.47 28.38
CA GLU A 182 -21.20 -7.68 28.26
C GLU A 182 -21.94 -7.98 26.95
N PHE A 183 -21.19 -8.13 25.85
CA PHE A 183 -21.77 -8.49 24.55
C PHE A 183 -22.42 -9.87 24.56
N GLU A 184 -21.79 -10.84 25.19
CA GLU A 184 -22.26 -12.23 25.32
C GLU A 184 -23.46 -12.37 26.27
N SER A 185 -23.69 -11.39 27.16
CA SER A 185 -24.80 -11.45 28.15
C SER A 185 -26.17 -11.55 27.50
N ASP A 186 -26.36 -11.00 26.30
CA ASP A 186 -27.55 -11.18 25.46
C ASP A 186 -27.14 -11.09 23.97
N LEU A 187 -26.49 -12.13 23.49
CA LEU A 187 -25.89 -12.14 22.16
C LEU A 187 -26.92 -11.87 21.04
N ALA A 188 -28.12 -12.47 21.15
CA ALA A 188 -29.15 -12.31 20.13
C ALA A 188 -29.66 -10.86 19.99
N LYS A 189 -29.66 -10.09 21.09
CA LYS A 189 -29.99 -8.67 21.07
C LYS A 189 -28.81 -7.81 20.63
N ASN A 190 -27.64 -8.17 21.06
CA ASN A 190 -26.43 -7.35 20.94
C ASN A 190 -25.72 -7.48 19.59
N GLU A 191 -25.93 -8.57 18.84
CA GLU A 191 -25.17 -8.89 17.61
C GLU A 191 -25.26 -7.82 16.51
N ARG A 192 -26.27 -6.94 16.55
CA ARG A 192 -26.43 -5.81 15.62
C ARG A 192 -25.90 -4.49 16.16
N SER A 193 -25.28 -4.51 17.33
CA SER A 193 -24.78 -3.30 17.98
C SER A 193 -23.39 -2.92 17.48
N SER A 194 -23.14 -1.63 17.40
CA SER A 194 -21.81 -1.07 17.27
C SER A 194 -21.05 -1.15 18.61
N TYR A 195 -19.76 -0.84 18.64
CA TYR A 195 -18.93 -0.99 19.83
C TYR A 195 -19.12 0.15 20.86
N GLU A 196 -19.54 1.34 20.43
CA GLU A 196 -19.54 2.55 21.25
C GLU A 196 -20.45 2.42 22.49
N PRO A 197 -21.69 1.90 22.42
CA PRO A 197 -22.52 1.71 23.61
C PRO A 197 -21.89 0.78 24.65
N PHE A 198 -21.14 -0.24 24.19
CA PHE A 198 -20.49 -1.21 25.06
C PHE A 198 -19.25 -0.61 25.69
N PHE A 199 -18.46 0.15 24.94
CA PHE A 199 -17.33 0.89 25.48
C PHE A 199 -17.78 1.87 26.55
N GLN A 200 -18.87 2.59 26.32
CA GLN A 200 -19.46 3.49 27.31
C GLN A 200 -19.91 2.73 28.57
N LYS A 201 -20.62 1.62 28.42
CA LYS A 201 -21.12 0.84 29.55
C LYS A 201 -20.00 0.27 30.38
N VAL A 202 -18.99 -0.34 29.77
CA VAL A 202 -17.84 -0.93 30.45
C VAL A 202 -16.96 0.16 31.09
N SER A 203 -16.72 1.26 30.39
CA SER A 203 -15.98 2.40 30.92
C SER A 203 -16.60 2.96 32.20
N ASN A 204 -17.91 3.11 32.24
CA ASN A 204 -18.63 3.70 33.34
C ASN A 204 -18.90 2.72 34.50
N SER A 205 -18.57 1.44 34.34
CA SER A 205 -18.84 0.41 35.37
C SER A 205 -17.58 -0.26 35.90
N THR A 206 -16.87 -1.03 35.09
CA THR A 206 -15.85 -1.98 35.55
C THR A 206 -14.42 -1.61 35.18
N CYS A 207 -14.21 -1.01 34.00
CA CYS A 207 -12.89 -0.78 33.48
C CYS A 207 -12.85 0.52 32.66
N PRO A 208 -12.30 1.63 33.17
CA PRO A 208 -12.33 2.90 32.46
C PRO A 208 -11.47 2.86 31.20
N ILE A 209 -11.95 3.52 30.14
CA ILE A 209 -11.19 3.90 29.00
C ILE A 209 -10.98 5.42 29.01
N TYR A 210 -9.86 5.92 28.58
CA TYR A 210 -9.47 7.31 28.71
C TYR A 210 -9.49 8.02 27.35
N ILE A 211 -9.68 9.32 27.35
CA ILE A 211 -9.57 10.15 26.15
C ILE A 211 -8.13 10.59 25.97
N LEU A 212 -7.57 10.31 24.81
CA LEU A 212 -6.27 10.82 24.37
C LEU A 212 -6.49 11.81 23.23
N LYS A 213 -6.44 13.10 23.54
CA LYS A 213 -6.64 14.17 22.58
C LYS A 213 -5.33 14.57 21.90
N VAL A 214 -5.32 14.62 20.58
CA VAL A 214 -4.20 15.08 19.77
C VAL A 214 -4.65 16.25 18.89
N GLU A 215 -4.17 17.47 19.22
CA GLU A 215 -4.68 18.73 18.65
C GLU A 215 -4.37 18.90 17.17
N ASP A 216 -3.23 18.44 16.70
CA ASP A 216 -2.67 18.72 15.37
C ASP A 216 -2.52 17.45 14.53
N LEU A 217 -3.39 16.45 14.73
CA LEU A 217 -3.37 15.20 13.97
C LEU A 217 -3.94 15.42 12.56
N VAL A 218 -3.22 14.93 11.56
CA VAL A 218 -3.72 14.82 10.19
C VAL A 218 -4.36 13.45 10.01
N TRP A 219 -5.65 13.46 9.73
CA TRP A 219 -6.45 12.25 9.50
C TRP A 219 -7.73 12.61 8.76
N TYR A 220 -8.36 11.61 8.13
CA TYR A 220 -9.69 11.75 7.53
C TYR A 220 -10.38 10.39 7.42
N GLU A 221 -11.69 10.37 7.65
CA GLU A 221 -12.57 9.23 7.42
C GLU A 221 -13.24 9.40 6.05
N ILE A 222 -13.28 8.33 5.26
CA ILE A 222 -13.76 8.37 3.89
C ILE A 222 -14.96 7.46 3.76
N ASP A 223 -16.13 8.06 3.78
CA ASP A 223 -17.42 7.38 3.79
C ASP A 223 -18.09 7.31 2.43
N ASP A 224 -17.82 8.28 1.56
CA ASP A 224 -18.42 8.39 0.24
C ASP A 224 -17.47 9.04 -0.79
N GLU A 225 -17.98 9.29 -2.00
CA GLU A 225 -17.21 9.87 -3.11
C GLU A 225 -16.81 11.34 -2.84
N ALA A 226 -17.60 12.09 -2.07
CA ALA A 226 -17.30 13.47 -1.72
C ALA A 226 -16.14 13.53 -0.72
N ASP A 227 -16.13 12.64 0.28
CA ASP A 227 -15.03 12.46 1.22
C ASP A 227 -13.76 12.05 0.50
N LEU A 228 -13.84 11.10 -0.43
CA LEU A 228 -12.69 10.67 -1.24
C LEU A 228 -12.07 11.83 -2.00
N LYS A 229 -12.90 12.61 -2.69
CA LYS A 229 -12.43 13.78 -3.43
C LYS A 229 -11.80 14.83 -2.52
N PHE A 230 -12.40 15.09 -1.37
CA PHE A 230 -11.84 16.01 -0.38
C PHE A 230 -10.49 15.50 0.15
N ALA A 231 -10.40 14.22 0.49
CA ALA A 231 -9.16 13.62 0.96
C ALA A 231 -8.03 13.71 -0.08
N GLU A 232 -8.34 13.50 -1.36
CA GLU A 232 -7.37 13.60 -2.46
C GLU A 232 -6.90 15.03 -2.75
N THR A 233 -7.71 16.05 -2.42
CA THR A 233 -7.36 17.45 -2.69
C THR A 233 -6.76 18.18 -1.48
N GLU A 234 -7.25 17.90 -0.26
CA GLU A 234 -6.98 18.70 0.92
C GLU A 234 -6.15 17.98 1.99
N ILE A 235 -6.16 16.63 2.00
CA ILE A 235 -5.46 15.88 3.04
C ILE A 235 -4.10 15.39 2.52
N HIS A 236 -3.05 16.00 3.01
CA HIS A 236 -1.68 15.59 2.70
C HIS A 236 -1.06 14.93 3.94
N ILE A 237 -1.02 13.61 3.93
CA ILE A 237 -0.28 12.85 4.92
C ILE A 237 1.10 12.59 4.35
N GLU A 238 2.14 13.13 4.98
CA GLU A 238 3.51 12.72 4.71
C GLU A 238 3.71 11.28 5.19
N HIS A 239 3.28 10.34 4.40
CA HIS A 239 3.84 9.00 4.51
C HIS A 239 5.31 9.11 4.10
N LYS A 240 6.23 8.61 4.91
CA LYS A 240 7.50 8.10 4.36
C LYS A 240 7.05 7.07 3.35
N ARG A 241 7.05 7.44 2.07
CA ARG A 241 6.32 6.74 1.02
C ARG A 241 6.83 5.32 0.88
N HIS A 242 6.25 4.43 1.64
CA HIS A 242 6.30 3.01 1.41
C HIS A 242 5.04 2.70 0.60
N ILE A 243 5.16 2.59 -0.71
CA ILE A 243 4.03 2.27 -1.57
C ILE A 243 4.05 0.76 -1.75
N TYR A 244 3.18 0.04 -1.05
CA TYR A 244 2.92 -1.37 -1.31
C TYR A 244 1.68 -1.48 -2.19
N TYR A 245 1.78 -2.18 -3.31
CA TYR A 245 0.62 -2.51 -4.12
C TYR A 245 0.14 -3.90 -3.77
N TYR A 246 -1.13 -3.99 -3.52
CA TYR A 246 -1.86 -5.22 -3.47
C TYR A 246 -1.94 -5.84 -4.88
N HIS A 247 -1.52 -7.08 -5.01
CA HIS A 247 -1.59 -7.81 -6.26
C HIS A 247 -2.45 -9.06 -6.13
N THR A 248 -3.70 -8.97 -6.56
CA THR A 248 -4.36 -10.16 -7.10
C THR A 248 -3.78 -10.47 -8.47
N ARG A 249 -3.91 -11.73 -8.91
CA ARG A 249 -3.53 -12.17 -10.26
C ARG A 249 -4.18 -11.31 -11.38
N GLU A 250 -5.27 -10.60 -11.07
CA GLU A 250 -5.97 -9.65 -11.95
C GLU A 250 -5.38 -8.23 -11.86
N ASN A 251 -4.90 -7.80 -10.72
CA ASN A 251 -4.25 -6.50 -10.54
C ASN A 251 -2.82 -6.46 -11.09
N MET A 252 -2.12 -7.60 -11.16
CA MET A 252 -0.85 -7.70 -11.89
C MET A 252 -0.95 -7.22 -13.35
N LEU A 253 -2.15 -7.31 -13.94
CA LEU A 253 -2.43 -6.84 -15.30
C LEU A 253 -2.88 -5.37 -15.34
N ARG A 254 -3.24 -4.78 -14.20
CA ARG A 254 -3.71 -3.39 -14.08
C ARG A 254 -2.65 -2.45 -13.50
N ALA A 255 -1.68 -2.96 -12.73
CA ALA A 255 -0.63 -2.14 -12.13
C ALA A 255 0.10 -1.23 -13.15
N PRO A 256 0.47 -1.69 -14.35
CA PRO A 256 1.02 -0.80 -15.38
C PRO A 256 0.03 0.28 -15.82
N MET A 257 -1.28 -0.03 -15.87
CA MET A 257 -2.30 0.95 -16.29
C MET A 257 -2.58 2.03 -15.23
N VAL A 258 -2.47 1.70 -13.96
CA VAL A 258 -2.58 2.68 -12.86
C VAL A 258 -1.38 3.61 -12.87
N ARG A 259 -0.17 3.08 -13.06
CA ARG A 259 1.06 3.87 -13.24
C ARG A 259 0.92 4.88 -14.39
N TYR A 260 0.26 4.51 -15.49
CA TYR A 260 0.06 5.38 -16.66
C TYR A 260 -1.13 6.35 -16.53
N ARG A 261 -2.12 6.11 -15.70
CA ARG A 261 -3.27 7.00 -15.54
C ARG A 261 -3.03 8.16 -14.56
N ASN A 262 -2.20 7.98 -13.55
CA ASN A 262 -1.90 9.02 -12.56
C ASN A 262 -0.66 9.86 -12.91
N THR A 263 -0.02 9.63 -14.03
CA THR A 263 1.15 10.39 -14.40
C THR A 263 0.78 11.60 -15.24
N ARG A 264 0.63 12.76 -14.62
CA ARG A 264 1.05 14.04 -15.21
C ARG A 264 2.55 14.05 -15.60
N TYR A 265 3.22 12.90 -15.51
CA TYR A 265 4.62 12.69 -15.83
C TYR A 265 4.95 12.83 -17.31
N PHE A 266 3.97 12.89 -18.21
CA PHE A 266 4.22 12.92 -19.65
C PHE A 266 4.15 14.30 -20.29
N GLU A 267 3.69 15.33 -19.56
CA GLU A 267 3.56 16.66 -20.19
C GLU A 267 4.76 17.58 -19.97
N GLU A 268 5.57 17.39 -18.91
CA GLU A 268 6.77 18.21 -18.63
C GLU A 268 7.84 17.43 -17.85
N ALA A 269 8.40 16.35 -18.43
CA ALA A 269 9.59 15.73 -17.85
C ALA A 269 10.75 16.75 -17.93
N THR A 270 11.09 17.34 -16.79
CA THR A 270 12.33 18.14 -16.71
C THR A 270 13.50 17.20 -16.93
N PRO A 271 14.39 17.47 -17.91
CA PRO A 271 15.56 16.63 -18.11
C PRO A 271 16.34 16.48 -16.81
N MET A 272 16.74 15.25 -16.49
CA MET A 272 17.52 14.99 -15.28
C MET A 272 18.91 15.64 -15.37
N ASP A 273 19.42 16.09 -14.21
CA ASP A 273 20.82 16.52 -14.11
C ASP A 273 21.74 15.30 -14.30
N LYS A 274 22.53 15.32 -15.38
CA LYS A 274 23.41 14.19 -15.75
C LYS A 274 24.52 13.92 -14.73
N GLY A 275 24.97 14.93 -13.99
CA GLY A 275 25.97 14.76 -12.94
C GLY A 275 25.41 14.00 -11.74
N ASN A 276 24.21 14.39 -11.31
CA ASN A 276 23.48 13.72 -10.23
C ASN A 276 23.06 12.30 -10.67
N ALA A 277 22.59 12.13 -11.91
CA ALA A 277 22.23 10.82 -12.47
C ALA A 277 23.44 9.86 -12.49
N LYS A 278 24.60 10.33 -12.95
CA LYS A 278 25.82 9.57 -12.92
C LYS A 278 26.21 9.16 -11.50
N TYR A 279 26.16 10.08 -10.55
CA TYR A 279 26.47 9.79 -9.15
C TYR A 279 25.52 8.74 -8.57
N LEU A 280 24.22 8.93 -8.77
CA LEU A 280 23.18 8.03 -8.28
C LEU A 280 23.36 6.61 -8.83
N LEU A 281 23.45 6.47 -10.16
CA LEU A 281 23.59 5.18 -10.82
C LEU A 281 24.86 4.43 -10.39
N ASN A 282 26.00 5.13 -10.39
CA ASN A 282 27.29 4.53 -10.04
C ASN A 282 27.33 4.08 -8.58
N THR A 283 26.77 4.87 -7.67
CA THR A 283 26.76 4.54 -6.24
C THR A 283 25.82 3.37 -5.95
N ILE A 284 24.62 3.34 -6.52
CA ILE A 284 23.70 2.19 -6.38
C ILE A 284 24.37 0.93 -6.95
N SER A 285 24.96 1.01 -8.15
CA SER A 285 25.65 -0.12 -8.78
C SER A 285 26.76 -0.68 -7.89
N ALA A 286 27.61 0.19 -7.33
CA ALA A 286 28.71 -0.21 -6.48
C ALA A 286 28.25 -0.85 -5.16
N VAL A 287 27.24 -0.26 -4.49
CA VAL A 287 26.67 -0.82 -3.26
C VAL A 287 26.02 -2.17 -3.55
N PHE A 288 25.22 -2.27 -4.61
CA PHE A 288 24.54 -3.51 -4.96
C PHE A 288 25.53 -4.62 -5.35
N GLU A 289 26.55 -4.31 -6.15
CA GLU A 289 27.59 -5.27 -6.55
C GLU A 289 28.35 -5.81 -5.34
N LYS A 290 28.73 -4.95 -4.38
CA LYS A 290 29.34 -5.35 -3.10
C LYS A 290 28.49 -6.38 -2.35
N HIS A 291 27.18 -6.33 -2.50
CA HIS A 291 26.22 -7.25 -1.88
C HIS A 291 25.74 -8.36 -2.84
N GLY A 292 26.39 -8.56 -3.99
CA GLY A 292 26.07 -9.61 -4.94
C GLY A 292 24.73 -9.42 -5.67
N ILE A 293 24.32 -8.17 -5.88
CA ILE A 293 23.15 -7.80 -6.68
C ILE A 293 23.65 -7.15 -7.98
N GLU A 294 23.30 -7.74 -9.11
CA GLU A 294 23.61 -7.21 -10.43
C GLU A 294 22.54 -6.19 -10.84
N LEU A 295 22.88 -4.90 -10.88
CA LEU A 295 22.02 -3.84 -11.36
C LEU A 295 22.16 -3.71 -12.87
N ILE A 296 21.14 -4.08 -13.63
CA ILE A 296 21.17 -4.19 -15.09
C ILE A 296 20.49 -2.95 -15.69
N LEU A 297 21.15 -2.25 -16.61
CA LEU A 297 20.55 -1.09 -17.28
C LEU A 297 19.32 -1.50 -18.10
N ALA A 298 18.27 -0.69 -18.03
CA ALA A 298 16.97 -0.96 -18.62
C ALA A 298 16.47 0.21 -19.49
N TYR A 299 15.49 -0.01 -20.28
CA TYR A 299 14.69 0.95 -21.07
C TYR A 299 15.47 2.19 -21.57
N GLY A 300 15.11 3.40 -21.10
CA GLY A 300 15.72 4.67 -21.48
C GLY A 300 17.20 4.72 -21.14
N THR A 301 17.59 4.24 -19.96
CA THR A 301 19.00 4.18 -19.52
C THR A 301 19.83 3.25 -20.42
N LEU A 302 19.32 2.06 -20.76
CA LEU A 302 19.98 1.15 -21.70
C LEU A 302 20.08 1.75 -23.10
N LEU A 303 19.01 2.41 -23.57
CA LEU A 303 18.98 3.06 -24.88
C LEU A 303 20.04 4.17 -24.96
N GLY A 304 20.13 5.02 -23.94
CA GLY A 304 21.15 6.05 -23.85
C GLY A 304 22.57 5.48 -23.84
N ALA A 305 22.82 4.45 -23.02
CA ALA A 305 24.13 3.81 -22.93
C ALA A 305 24.60 3.20 -24.26
N ILE A 306 23.69 2.61 -25.06
CA ILE A 306 24.07 1.94 -26.33
C ILE A 306 24.07 2.91 -27.50
N ARG A 307 23.18 3.90 -27.53
CA ARG A 307 23.01 4.81 -28.69
C ARG A 307 23.78 6.11 -28.54
N GLU A 308 23.68 6.74 -27.36
CA GLU A 308 24.23 8.08 -27.11
C GLU A 308 25.60 8.01 -26.41
N HIS A 309 25.95 6.86 -25.80
CA HIS A 309 27.08 6.71 -24.87
C HIS A 309 26.96 7.69 -23.67
N ASP A 310 25.77 8.16 -23.39
CA ASP A 310 25.37 9.10 -22.35
C ASP A 310 23.88 8.93 -22.03
N PHE A 311 23.39 9.60 -21.01
CA PHE A 311 21.93 9.67 -20.75
C PHE A 311 21.23 10.41 -21.88
N ILE A 312 20.00 9.97 -22.20
CA ILE A 312 19.15 10.63 -23.18
C ILE A 312 18.80 12.04 -22.67
N GLY A 313 18.96 13.05 -23.55
CA GLY A 313 18.89 14.44 -23.14
C GLY A 313 17.52 14.95 -22.64
N HIS A 314 16.44 14.19 -22.85
CA HIS A 314 15.10 14.53 -22.42
C HIS A 314 14.49 13.53 -21.42
N ASP A 315 15.25 12.53 -20.97
CA ASP A 315 14.81 11.61 -19.92
C ASP A 315 14.80 12.31 -18.56
N GLY A 316 13.76 12.06 -17.79
CA GLY A 316 13.58 12.61 -16.44
C GLY A 316 14.00 11.67 -15.32
N ASP A 317 14.22 10.38 -15.64
CA ASP A 317 14.53 9.31 -14.69
C ASP A 317 15.48 8.28 -15.29
N MET A 318 15.91 7.35 -14.46
CA MET A 318 16.72 6.20 -14.87
C MET A 318 15.96 4.92 -14.60
N ASP A 319 16.03 3.99 -15.56
CA ASP A 319 15.43 2.66 -15.45
C ASP A 319 16.52 1.59 -15.30
N THR A 320 16.31 0.65 -14.38
CA THR A 320 17.22 -0.49 -14.17
C THR A 320 16.43 -1.76 -13.83
N PHE A 321 17.09 -2.92 -13.95
CA PHE A 321 16.53 -4.21 -13.57
C PHE A 321 17.37 -4.90 -12.52
N ILE A 322 16.72 -5.65 -11.62
CA ILE A 322 17.33 -6.71 -10.81
C ILE A 322 16.47 -7.97 -10.83
N TRP A 323 17.04 -9.12 -10.49
CA TRP A 323 16.24 -10.32 -10.29
C TRP A 323 15.28 -10.14 -9.10
N ALA A 324 14.01 -10.53 -9.25
CA ALA A 324 12.96 -10.36 -8.26
C ALA A 324 13.33 -10.93 -6.87
N LYS A 325 14.08 -12.03 -6.82
CA LYS A 325 14.61 -12.61 -5.58
C LYS A 325 15.51 -11.66 -4.77
N ASN A 326 16.05 -10.63 -5.40
CA ASN A 326 16.94 -9.66 -4.78
C ASN A 326 16.23 -8.37 -4.34
N MET A 327 14.93 -8.19 -4.64
CA MET A 327 14.23 -6.95 -4.34
C MET A 327 14.22 -6.60 -2.85
N GLN A 328 13.93 -7.59 -1.98
CA GLN A 328 13.99 -7.36 -0.53
C GLN A 328 15.40 -6.99 -0.07
N LYS A 329 16.40 -7.73 -0.52
CA LYS A 329 17.80 -7.44 -0.20
C LYS A 329 18.23 -6.04 -0.68
N ALA A 330 17.77 -5.61 -1.86
CA ALA A 330 18.03 -4.28 -2.38
C ALA A 330 17.37 -3.19 -1.52
N LEU A 331 16.14 -3.42 -1.03
CA LEU A 331 15.46 -2.52 -0.09
C LEU A 331 16.22 -2.42 1.24
N ASP A 332 16.70 -3.55 1.77
CA ASP A 332 17.44 -3.61 3.05
C ASP A 332 18.77 -2.80 2.99
N LEU A 333 19.25 -2.45 1.79
CA LEU A 333 20.43 -1.61 1.59
C LEU A 333 20.12 -0.10 1.63
N ALA A 334 18.87 0.31 1.78
CA ALA A 334 18.50 1.73 1.84
C ALA A 334 19.27 2.51 2.93
N PRO A 335 19.50 1.98 4.18
CA PRO A 335 20.32 2.68 5.17
C PRO A 335 21.79 2.83 4.78
N GLU A 336 22.36 1.90 3.97
CA GLU A 336 23.72 2.04 3.44
C GLU A 336 23.77 3.14 2.37
N LEU A 337 22.79 3.19 1.47
CA LEU A 337 22.68 4.21 0.43
C LEU A 337 22.43 5.61 0.99
N ASP A 338 21.67 5.71 2.10
CA ASP A 338 21.43 7.01 2.76
C ASP A 338 22.71 7.66 3.27
N ARG A 339 23.76 6.89 3.62
CA ARG A 339 25.09 7.41 3.98
C ARG A 339 25.79 8.15 2.82
N TYR A 340 25.38 7.87 1.60
CA TYR A 340 25.83 8.57 0.39
C TYR A 340 24.87 9.69 -0.04
N GLY A 341 23.86 10.00 0.79
CA GLY A 341 22.83 10.99 0.51
C GLY A 341 21.79 10.52 -0.49
N ILE A 342 21.78 9.22 -0.85
CA ILE A 342 20.79 8.60 -1.73
C ILE A 342 19.63 8.10 -0.88
N LYS A 343 18.46 8.64 -1.15
CA LYS A 343 17.25 8.34 -0.36
C LYS A 343 16.35 7.35 -1.06
N LEU A 344 15.73 6.48 -0.29
CA LEU A 344 14.62 5.68 -0.76
C LEU A 344 13.46 6.63 -1.05
N HIS A 345 13.08 6.74 -2.33
CA HIS A 345 12.01 7.62 -2.77
C HIS A 345 10.66 6.93 -2.66
N CYS A 346 10.54 5.73 -3.25
CA CYS A 346 9.38 4.87 -3.08
C CYS A 346 9.74 3.40 -3.31
N TYR A 347 8.91 2.51 -2.83
CA TYR A 347 9.00 1.11 -3.20
C TYR A 347 7.63 0.44 -3.18
N VAL A 348 7.51 -0.55 -4.04
CA VAL A 348 6.36 -1.42 -4.17
C VAL A 348 6.89 -2.83 -4.29
N LEU A 349 7.19 -3.47 -3.17
CA LEU A 349 7.67 -4.83 -3.24
C LEU A 349 6.56 -5.80 -3.66
N PRO A 350 6.90 -6.74 -4.52
CA PRO A 350 8.21 -6.95 -5.12
C PRO A 350 8.34 -6.38 -6.55
N TRP A 351 7.68 -5.26 -6.86
CA TRP A 351 7.43 -4.77 -8.23
C TRP A 351 8.28 -3.59 -8.67
N ILE A 352 8.62 -2.68 -7.76
CA ILE A 352 9.47 -1.52 -8.05
C ILE A 352 10.17 -1.07 -6.77
N LEU A 353 11.35 -0.51 -6.94
CA LEU A 353 12.13 0.15 -5.91
C LEU A 353 12.76 1.39 -6.56
N THR A 354 12.49 2.57 -6.01
CA THR A 354 12.99 3.83 -6.55
C THR A 354 13.89 4.51 -5.53
N TYR A 355 15.11 4.82 -5.93
CA TYR A 355 16.04 5.66 -5.18
C TYR A 355 16.15 7.03 -5.82
N GLU A 356 16.41 8.05 -4.99
CA GLU A 356 16.50 9.44 -5.41
C GLU A 356 17.79 10.09 -4.87
N TYR A 357 18.39 10.94 -5.70
CA TYR A 357 19.48 11.83 -5.31
C TYR A 357 19.28 13.20 -5.97
N LYS A 358 19.08 14.24 -5.16
CA LYS A 358 18.93 15.66 -5.59
C LYS A 358 17.95 15.84 -6.76
N GLY A 359 16.77 15.23 -6.64
CA GLY A 359 15.69 15.34 -7.63
C GLY A 359 15.82 14.41 -8.83
N VAL A 360 16.87 13.59 -8.93
CA VAL A 360 17.00 12.54 -9.95
C VAL A 360 16.60 11.19 -9.34
N THR A 361 15.78 10.43 -10.06
CA THR A 361 15.30 9.12 -9.63
C THR A 361 15.89 7.98 -10.44
N CYS A 362 16.04 6.82 -9.79
CA CYS A 362 16.44 5.56 -10.42
C CYS A 362 15.43 4.50 -10.05
N ASP A 363 14.66 4.07 -11.04
CA ASP A 363 13.68 3.00 -10.91
C ASP A 363 14.35 1.64 -11.10
N ILE A 364 14.03 0.70 -10.23
CA ILE A 364 14.55 -0.66 -10.21
C ILE A 364 13.40 -1.62 -10.34
N ASP A 365 13.21 -2.19 -11.52
CA ASP A 365 12.14 -3.14 -11.81
C ASP A 365 12.62 -4.59 -11.67
N PRO A 366 11.76 -5.50 -11.18
CA PRO A 366 12.11 -6.90 -11.00
C PRO A 366 12.03 -7.72 -12.28
N ILE A 367 13.00 -8.61 -12.47
CA ILE A 367 12.95 -9.70 -13.46
C ILE A 367 12.41 -10.94 -12.76
N TRP A 368 11.22 -11.39 -13.13
CA TRP A 368 10.59 -12.59 -12.56
C TRP A 368 10.89 -13.84 -13.34
N GLU A 369 11.27 -14.91 -12.66
CA GLU A 369 11.28 -16.23 -13.26
C GLU A 369 9.84 -16.74 -13.47
N THR A 370 9.58 -17.35 -14.63
CA THR A 370 8.27 -17.94 -14.88
C THR A 370 8.12 -19.26 -14.14
N VAL A 371 7.08 -19.38 -13.32
CA VAL A 371 6.82 -20.55 -12.45
C VAL A 371 6.35 -21.79 -13.24
N LYS A 372 5.90 -21.64 -14.49
CA LYS A 372 5.36 -22.76 -15.27
C LYS A 372 6.46 -23.57 -15.96
N PRO A 373 6.54 -24.91 -15.77
CA PRO A 373 7.59 -25.75 -16.33
C PRO A 373 7.76 -25.64 -17.85
N TRP A 374 6.64 -25.42 -18.58
CA TRP A 374 6.62 -25.25 -20.04
C TRP A 374 6.98 -23.83 -20.50
N ASN A 375 7.18 -22.90 -19.57
CA ASN A 375 7.43 -21.49 -19.90
C ASN A 375 8.81 -20.99 -19.41
N LYS A 376 9.74 -21.90 -19.10
CA LYS A 376 11.10 -21.58 -18.63
C LYS A 376 11.95 -20.74 -19.62
N ARG A 377 11.47 -20.58 -20.85
CA ARG A 377 12.15 -19.76 -21.89
C ARG A 377 11.89 -18.26 -21.74
N TYR A 378 11.00 -17.85 -20.83
CA TYR A 378 10.59 -16.47 -20.67
C TYR A 378 10.77 -16.02 -19.22
N VAL A 379 11.02 -14.74 -19.05
CA VAL A 379 10.91 -14.00 -17.80
C VAL A 379 9.77 -13.00 -17.92
N LEU A 380 9.22 -12.58 -16.78
CA LEU A 380 8.16 -11.57 -16.71
C LEU A 380 8.77 -10.27 -16.21
N ILE A 381 8.59 -9.18 -16.97
CA ILE A 381 8.97 -7.82 -16.60
C ILE A 381 7.77 -6.94 -16.97
N GLU A 382 7.28 -6.13 -16.06
CA GLU A 382 6.12 -5.24 -16.27
C GLU A 382 4.95 -5.93 -17.01
N ALA A 383 4.55 -7.11 -16.58
CA ALA A 383 3.51 -7.93 -17.22
C ALA A 383 3.83 -8.42 -18.66
N GLN A 384 5.03 -8.23 -19.16
CA GLN A 384 5.48 -8.70 -20.47
C GLN A 384 6.35 -9.96 -20.35
N TYR A 385 6.07 -10.95 -21.19
CA TYR A 385 6.93 -12.14 -21.31
C TYR A 385 8.09 -11.86 -22.27
N ILE A 386 9.28 -11.70 -21.73
CA ILE A 386 10.51 -11.45 -22.46
C ILE A 386 11.33 -12.74 -22.51
N ASN A 387 12.03 -12.99 -23.63
CA ASN A 387 12.88 -14.17 -23.73
C ASN A 387 13.97 -14.15 -22.67
N ARG A 388 14.02 -15.18 -21.83
CA ARG A 388 14.99 -15.32 -20.73
C ARG A 388 16.44 -15.22 -21.19
N SER A 389 16.73 -15.61 -22.45
CA SER A 389 18.10 -15.58 -22.98
C SER A 389 18.74 -14.19 -22.97
N PHE A 390 17.97 -13.11 -22.88
CA PHE A 390 18.51 -11.76 -22.70
C PHE A 390 19.18 -11.57 -21.35
N PHE A 391 18.73 -12.28 -20.32
CA PHE A 391 19.14 -12.07 -18.93
C PHE A 391 19.93 -13.25 -18.33
N THR A 392 20.10 -14.36 -19.06
CA THR A 392 20.88 -15.52 -18.57
C THR A 392 22.39 -15.34 -18.73
N GLN A 393 22.78 -14.45 -19.61
CA GLN A 393 24.16 -14.02 -19.78
C GLN A 393 24.15 -12.52 -19.91
N ILE A 394 24.52 -11.83 -18.85
CA ILE A 394 24.76 -10.40 -18.84
C ILE A 394 26.19 -10.10 -19.19
N GLN A 395 26.44 -8.91 -19.69
CA GLN A 395 27.78 -8.39 -20.00
C GLN A 395 27.95 -7.01 -19.38
N GLN A 396 29.18 -6.52 -19.36
CA GLN A 396 29.45 -5.17 -18.85
C GLN A 396 29.85 -4.25 -19.99
N ILE A 397 29.45 -3.00 -19.90
CA ILE A 397 29.91 -1.90 -20.76
C ILE A 397 30.44 -0.76 -19.89
N ASP A 398 31.36 0.03 -20.48
CA ASP A 398 31.77 1.29 -19.89
C ASP A 398 30.66 2.34 -20.11
N PHE A 399 30.05 2.81 -19.04
CA PHE A 399 29.02 3.84 -19.06
C PHE A 399 29.16 4.74 -17.82
N CYS A 400 29.10 6.04 -18.01
CA CYS A 400 29.28 7.01 -16.91
C CYS A 400 30.63 6.88 -16.17
N GLY A 401 31.65 6.31 -16.83
CA GLY A 401 33.00 6.17 -16.31
C GLY A 401 33.26 4.95 -15.42
N VAL A 402 32.26 4.07 -15.28
CA VAL A 402 32.41 2.77 -14.62
C VAL A 402 31.73 1.67 -15.45
N LYS A 403 31.94 0.42 -15.06
CA LYS A 403 31.30 -0.72 -15.73
C LYS A 403 29.90 -0.96 -15.17
N HIS A 404 28.91 -1.07 -16.06
CA HIS A 404 27.55 -1.41 -15.71
C HIS A 404 27.08 -2.68 -16.43
N TYR A 405 26.24 -3.46 -15.79
CA TYR A 405 25.66 -4.66 -16.37
C TYR A 405 24.57 -4.31 -17.38
N ILE A 406 24.60 -5.00 -18.53
CA ILE A 406 23.58 -4.92 -19.57
C ILE A 406 23.20 -6.34 -20.04
N PRO A 407 22.02 -6.53 -20.65
CA PRO A 407 21.65 -7.79 -21.29
C PRO A 407 22.62 -8.21 -22.39
N LYS A 408 22.82 -9.50 -22.58
CA LYS A 408 23.78 -10.06 -23.58
C LYS A 408 23.62 -9.52 -25.01
N ASN A 409 22.36 -9.28 -25.42
CA ASN A 409 22.06 -8.78 -26.77
C ASN A 409 21.23 -7.48 -26.64
N PRO A 410 21.84 -6.37 -26.18
CA PRO A 410 21.12 -5.16 -25.84
C PRO A 410 20.35 -4.59 -27.04
N GLU A 411 20.96 -4.61 -28.24
CA GLU A 411 20.30 -4.08 -29.45
C GLU A 411 19.03 -4.85 -29.83
N ARG A 412 19.03 -6.19 -29.67
CA ARG A 412 17.81 -6.99 -29.90
C ARG A 412 16.73 -6.69 -28.88
N LEU A 413 17.11 -6.45 -27.62
CA LEU A 413 16.18 -6.04 -26.58
C LEU A 413 15.63 -4.64 -26.85
N LEU A 414 16.46 -3.71 -27.32
CA LEU A 414 16.04 -2.37 -27.74
C LEU A 414 15.09 -2.41 -28.96
N VAL A 415 15.35 -3.32 -29.91
CA VAL A 415 14.38 -3.58 -31.00
C VAL A 415 13.03 -4.09 -30.45
N TYR A 416 13.06 -4.91 -29.41
CA TYR A 416 11.85 -5.41 -28.76
C TYR A 416 11.07 -4.28 -28.06
N PHE A 417 11.74 -3.37 -27.37
CA PHE A 417 11.11 -2.26 -26.66
C PHE A 417 10.70 -1.09 -27.54
N TYR A 418 11.57 -0.71 -28.49
CA TYR A 418 11.43 0.54 -29.27
C TYR A 418 11.22 0.30 -30.77
N GLY A 419 11.23 -0.95 -31.24
CA GLY A 419 11.10 -1.29 -32.65
C GLY A 419 12.40 -1.10 -33.46
N ARG A 420 12.35 -1.42 -34.75
CA ARG A 420 13.53 -1.44 -35.64
C ARG A 420 14.24 -0.09 -35.83
N LYS A 421 13.52 1.00 -35.56
CA LYS A 421 14.03 2.38 -35.74
C LYS A 421 14.62 2.97 -34.46
N TRP A 422 14.89 2.17 -33.42
CA TRP A 422 15.37 2.63 -32.11
C TRP A 422 16.65 3.49 -32.16
N ARG A 423 17.48 3.34 -33.22
CA ARG A 423 18.70 4.13 -33.41
C ARG A 423 18.44 5.57 -33.85
N ILE A 424 17.23 5.87 -34.34
CA ILE A 424 16.87 7.22 -34.78
C ILE A 424 16.23 7.96 -33.61
N PRO A 425 16.83 9.07 -33.10
CA PRO A 425 16.21 9.87 -32.06
C PRO A 425 14.82 10.34 -32.50
N SER A 426 13.85 10.24 -31.58
CA SER A 426 12.49 10.69 -31.83
C SER A 426 12.03 11.51 -30.63
N SER A 427 11.47 12.69 -30.88
CA SER A 427 10.83 13.53 -29.87
C SER A 427 9.49 12.96 -29.36
N ARG A 428 8.98 11.92 -30.03
CA ARG A 428 7.79 11.20 -29.56
C ARG A 428 8.26 9.97 -28.78
N HIS A 429 7.81 9.84 -27.56
CA HIS A 429 7.95 8.61 -26.77
C HIS A 429 7.25 7.45 -27.53
N ALA A 430 7.93 6.91 -28.53
CA ALA A 430 7.45 5.81 -29.33
C ALA A 430 7.79 4.48 -28.64
N ARG A 431 7.19 4.22 -27.49
CA ARG A 431 7.04 2.83 -27.09
C ARG A 431 6.09 2.17 -28.10
N VAL A 432 6.56 1.14 -28.77
CA VAL A 432 5.78 0.30 -29.71
C VAL A 432 4.61 -0.40 -29.00
N GLU A 433 4.52 -0.21 -27.69
CA GLU A 433 3.62 -0.87 -26.77
C GLU A 433 2.13 -0.74 -27.04
N SER A 434 1.66 0.39 -27.55
CA SER A 434 0.21 0.64 -27.62
C SER A 434 -0.54 -0.29 -28.58
N ARG A 435 0.07 -0.73 -29.68
CA ARG A 435 -0.60 -1.57 -30.67
C ARG A 435 -0.47 -3.08 -30.41
N LEU A 436 0.70 -3.57 -30.02
CA LEU A 436 0.93 -4.99 -29.75
C LEU A 436 0.35 -5.44 -28.41
N PHE A 437 0.34 -4.57 -27.42
CA PHE A 437 -0.27 -4.82 -26.11
C PHE A 437 -1.79 -4.95 -26.22
N PHE A 438 -2.45 -4.03 -26.92
CA PHE A 438 -3.91 -4.05 -27.13
C PHE A 438 -4.35 -5.30 -27.90
N TRP A 439 -3.61 -5.71 -28.95
CA TRP A 439 -3.91 -6.92 -29.72
C TRP A 439 -3.67 -8.21 -28.93
N ARG A 440 -2.62 -8.28 -28.13
CA ARG A 440 -2.35 -9.45 -27.27
C ARG A 440 -3.34 -9.56 -26.12
N TYR A 441 -3.80 -8.44 -25.57
CA TYR A 441 -4.84 -8.40 -24.56
C TYR A 441 -6.20 -8.79 -25.15
N ALA A 442 -6.57 -8.25 -26.28
CA ALA A 442 -7.79 -8.62 -27.02
C ALA A 442 -7.81 -10.10 -27.42
N CYS A 443 -6.71 -10.66 -27.92
CA CYS A 443 -6.60 -12.09 -28.24
C CYS A 443 -6.67 -13.01 -27.01
N ARG A 444 -6.16 -12.57 -25.83
CA ARG A 444 -6.32 -13.32 -24.56
C ARG A 444 -7.75 -13.25 -24.03
N PHE A 445 -8.36 -12.08 -24.08
CA PHE A 445 -9.75 -11.87 -23.70
C PHE A 445 -10.70 -12.72 -24.57
N LEU A 446 -10.49 -12.74 -25.88
CA LEU A 446 -11.25 -13.57 -26.81
C LEU A 446 -11.02 -15.07 -26.57
N ARG A 447 -9.77 -15.54 -26.36
CA ARG A 447 -9.50 -16.96 -26.05
C ARG A 447 -10.08 -17.40 -24.71
N ARG A 448 -10.13 -16.53 -23.71
CA ARG A 448 -10.71 -16.83 -22.40
C ARG A 448 -12.25 -16.92 -22.46
N ASN A 449 -12.88 -16.05 -23.23
CA ASN A 449 -14.32 -16.06 -23.43
C ASN A 449 -14.77 -17.16 -24.38
N PHE A 450 -14.00 -17.51 -25.42
CA PHE A 450 -14.27 -18.68 -26.28
C PHE A 450 -14.25 -20.00 -25.49
N ARG A 451 -13.31 -20.17 -24.56
CA ARG A 451 -13.29 -21.37 -23.70
C ARG A 451 -14.42 -21.41 -22.66
N LYS A 452 -15.00 -20.26 -22.29
CA LYS A 452 -16.23 -20.22 -21.47
C LYS A 452 -17.47 -20.59 -22.26
N ILE A 453 -17.54 -20.16 -23.52
CA ILE A 453 -18.66 -20.47 -24.43
C ILE A 453 -18.66 -21.94 -24.81
N GLN A 454 -17.51 -22.59 -25.05
CA GLN A 454 -17.41 -24.03 -25.32
C GLN A 454 -17.72 -24.93 -24.10
N ARG A 455 -17.88 -24.37 -22.89
CA ARG A 455 -18.33 -25.12 -21.69
C ARG A 455 -19.82 -24.92 -21.40
N ILE A 456 -20.51 -24.15 -22.21
CA ILE A 456 -21.95 -23.86 -22.08
C ILE A 456 -22.74 -24.47 -23.26
N ILE A 457 -22.06 -24.91 -24.32
CA ILE A 457 -22.57 -25.75 -25.40
C ILE A 457 -22.07 -27.20 -25.16
#